data_1aa97ab077eb067ce7803f7d9f278186
#
_entry.id   1aa97ab077eb067ce7803f7d9f278186
#
_cell.length_a   1.000
_cell.length_b   1.000
_cell.length_c   1.000
_cell.angle_alpha   90.00
_cell.angle_beta   90.00
_cell.angle_gamma   90.00
#
_symmetry.space_group_name_H-M   'P 1'
#
loop_
_entity.id
_entity.type
_entity.pdbx_description
1 polymer ?
#
loop_
_entity_poly.entity_id
_entity_poly.type
_entity_poly.pdbx_seq_one_letter_code
_entity_poly.pdbx_strand_id
1 'polypeptide(L)'
;MDDIELLNDVLGHTADLVEGVQPGDWERPTPCSEYDVKALVAHMVGWSASFDAAANGHTPKGDPTAYEVTDKSAGEFRLAVTSIVGGWRDHGKDREVSLVGAGGMPGQMVFDMTLMEYLAHGWDLATATGQAMPYSEDTAQEVLIRAEHGPLANEQYRGSDQPFGPIVDVPLSAPAIERFAGFMGRNP
;
A
#
# COMPACT_ATOMS: atom_id res chain seq x y z
N MET A 1 5.54 -13.74 12.36
CA MET A 1 4.92 -12.43 12.64
C MET A 1 3.43 -12.62 12.65
N ASP A 2 2.69 -12.06 13.61
CA ASP A 2 1.25 -12.08 13.52
C ASP A 2 0.72 -11.00 12.53
N ASP A 3 -0.57 -11.07 12.19
CA ASP A 3 -1.15 -10.18 11.17
C ASP A 3 -1.08 -8.70 11.55
N ILE A 4 -1.28 -8.37 12.80
CA ILE A 4 -1.26 -6.97 13.26
C ILE A 4 0.18 -6.44 13.35
N GLU A 5 1.13 -7.30 13.72
CA GLU A 5 2.56 -6.97 13.67
C GLU A 5 3.00 -6.73 12.23
N LEU A 6 2.59 -7.58 11.29
CA LEU A 6 2.89 -7.41 9.86
C LEU A 6 2.32 -6.09 9.32
N LEU A 7 1.05 -5.79 9.63
CA LEU A 7 0.41 -4.56 9.20
C LEU A 7 1.12 -3.32 9.78
N ASN A 8 1.46 -3.37 11.06
CA ASN A 8 2.17 -2.26 11.70
C ASN A 8 3.58 -2.06 11.13
N ASP A 9 4.27 -3.15 10.79
CA ASP A 9 5.59 -3.10 10.18
C ASP A 9 5.52 -2.45 8.79
N VAL A 10 4.63 -2.91 7.92
CA VAL A 10 4.45 -2.36 6.57
C VAL A 10 4.05 -0.88 6.62
N LEU A 11 2.98 -0.56 7.34
CA LEU A 11 2.45 0.81 7.38
C LEU A 11 3.39 1.78 8.12
N GLY A 12 4.04 1.33 9.19
CA GLY A 12 5.00 2.14 9.94
C GLY A 12 6.20 2.55 9.09
N HIS A 13 6.80 1.59 8.40
CA HIS A 13 7.91 1.85 7.48
C HIS A 13 7.49 2.72 6.29
N THR A 14 6.29 2.51 5.74
CA THR A 14 5.74 3.39 4.69
C THR A 14 5.58 4.82 5.20
N ALA A 15 5.13 5.01 6.44
CA ALA A 15 5.01 6.34 7.02
C ALA A 15 6.38 7.02 7.23
N ASP A 16 7.42 6.25 7.61
CA ASP A 16 8.79 6.77 7.69
C ASP A 16 9.29 7.23 6.32
N LEU A 17 8.99 6.48 5.25
CA LEU A 17 9.33 6.87 3.87
C LEU A 17 8.62 8.16 3.44
N VAL A 18 7.34 8.32 3.77
CA VAL A 18 6.58 9.56 3.48
C VAL A 18 7.18 10.75 4.23
N GLU A 19 7.54 10.59 5.50
CA GLU A 19 8.22 11.63 6.27
C GLU A 19 9.61 11.97 5.74
N GLY A 20 10.29 10.99 5.12
CA GLY A 20 11.63 11.13 4.54
C GLY A 20 11.69 11.89 3.21
N VAL A 21 10.53 12.18 2.55
CA VAL A 21 10.48 12.89 1.26
C VAL A 21 11.03 14.31 1.41
N GLN A 22 11.99 14.66 0.58
CA GLN A 22 12.61 15.99 0.60
C GLN A 22 11.96 16.93 -0.43
N PRO A 23 12.06 18.25 -0.25
CA PRO A 23 11.49 19.22 -1.20
C PRO A 23 11.90 19.05 -2.66
N GLY A 24 13.10 18.49 -2.90
CA GLY A 24 13.62 18.22 -4.25
C GLY A 24 13.13 16.92 -4.88
N ASP A 25 12.36 16.11 -4.15
CA ASP A 25 11.91 14.80 -4.63
C ASP A 25 10.53 14.86 -5.31
N TRP A 26 9.72 15.88 -5.03
CA TRP A 26 8.29 15.91 -5.39
C TRP A 26 7.98 15.67 -6.86
N GLU A 27 8.85 16.14 -7.76
CA GLU A 27 8.64 16.01 -9.22
C GLU A 27 9.39 14.79 -9.82
N ARG A 28 10.00 13.95 -8.98
CA ARG A 28 10.69 12.75 -9.48
C ARG A 28 9.68 11.71 -9.98
N PRO A 29 9.95 11.05 -11.11
CA PRO A 29 9.15 9.92 -11.55
C PRO A 29 9.28 8.75 -10.57
N THR A 30 8.23 7.95 -10.44
CA THR A 30 8.24 6.73 -9.64
C THR A 30 8.18 5.49 -10.56
N PRO A 31 8.49 4.29 -10.04
CA PRO A 31 8.27 3.05 -10.79
C PRO A 31 6.80 2.79 -11.15
N CYS A 32 5.86 3.38 -10.39
CA CYS A 32 4.45 3.43 -10.79
C CYS A 32 4.26 4.54 -11.83
N SER A 33 4.12 4.17 -13.09
CA SER A 33 4.11 5.12 -14.22
C SER A 33 2.97 6.16 -14.19
N GLU A 34 1.95 5.96 -13.34
CA GLU A 34 0.83 6.87 -13.17
C GLU A 34 1.15 8.05 -12.24
N TYR A 35 2.22 7.96 -11.44
CA TYR A 35 2.51 8.91 -10.38
C TYR A 35 3.96 9.41 -10.41
N ASP A 36 4.15 10.71 -10.26
CA ASP A 36 5.37 11.26 -9.65
C ASP A 36 5.30 11.10 -8.11
N VAL A 37 6.36 11.46 -7.41
CA VAL A 37 6.42 11.34 -5.95
C VAL A 37 5.29 12.11 -5.27
N LYS A 38 4.93 13.31 -5.75
CA LYS A 38 3.86 14.11 -5.16
C LYS A 38 2.50 13.44 -5.33
N ALA A 39 2.20 12.97 -6.52
CA ALA A 39 0.96 12.27 -6.80
C ALA A 39 0.87 10.94 -6.05
N LEU A 40 1.98 10.22 -5.92
CA LEU A 40 2.05 8.98 -5.14
C LEU A 40 1.77 9.22 -3.65
N VAL A 41 2.37 10.24 -3.04
CA VAL A 41 2.07 10.61 -1.65
C VAL A 41 0.61 11.05 -1.49
N ALA A 42 0.08 11.84 -2.44
CA ALA A 42 -1.33 12.23 -2.43
C ALA A 42 -2.26 11.00 -2.48
N HIS A 43 -1.95 10.03 -3.34
CA HIS A 43 -2.68 8.77 -3.45
C HIS A 43 -2.65 7.99 -2.13
N MET A 44 -1.47 7.73 -1.57
CA MET A 44 -1.33 6.97 -0.32
C MET A 44 -2.08 7.62 0.85
N VAL A 45 -1.95 8.93 1.02
CA VAL A 45 -2.62 9.65 2.12
C VAL A 45 -4.13 9.72 1.88
N GLY A 46 -4.57 10.00 0.65
CA GLY A 46 -5.98 10.06 0.31
C GLY A 46 -6.71 8.73 0.56
N TRP A 47 -6.13 7.62 0.11
CA TRP A 47 -6.70 6.28 0.31
C TRP A 47 -6.65 5.80 1.76
N SER A 48 -5.72 6.30 2.58
CA SER A 48 -5.64 5.92 3.99
C SER A 48 -6.94 6.18 4.75
N ALA A 49 -7.71 7.21 4.39
CA ALA A 49 -9.01 7.49 5.00
C ALA A 49 -10.06 6.40 4.69
N SER A 50 -9.99 5.78 3.51
CA SER A 50 -10.88 4.66 3.14
C SER A 50 -10.50 3.38 3.88
N PHE A 51 -9.22 3.06 3.98
CA PHE A 51 -8.72 1.92 4.74
C PHE A 51 -8.96 2.09 6.25
N ASP A 52 -8.83 3.31 6.76
CA ASP A 52 -9.15 3.63 8.15
C ASP A 52 -10.63 3.39 8.46
N ALA A 53 -11.53 3.88 7.60
CA ALA A 53 -12.96 3.64 7.75
C ALA A 53 -13.27 2.14 7.74
N ALA A 54 -12.68 1.36 6.83
CA ALA A 54 -12.85 -0.08 6.75
C ALA A 54 -12.35 -0.78 8.04
N ALA A 55 -11.16 -0.42 8.52
CA ALA A 55 -10.58 -0.99 9.75
C ALA A 55 -11.44 -0.73 10.98
N ASN A 56 -12.07 0.44 11.06
CA ASN A 56 -12.90 0.86 12.20
C ASN A 56 -14.40 0.56 12.02
N GLY A 57 -14.80 -0.14 10.94
CA GLY A 57 -16.21 -0.51 10.71
C GLY A 57 -17.11 0.67 10.33
N HIS A 58 -16.53 1.71 9.77
CA HIS A 58 -17.24 2.88 9.29
C HIS A 58 -17.48 2.82 7.78
N THR A 59 -18.51 3.50 7.30
CA THR A 59 -18.68 3.74 5.88
C THR A 59 -17.69 4.83 5.43
N PRO A 60 -16.81 4.58 4.46
CA PRO A 60 -15.86 5.56 3.97
C PRO A 60 -16.60 6.74 3.32
N LYS A 61 -16.02 7.93 3.44
CA LYS A 61 -16.58 9.19 2.92
C LYS A 61 -15.53 9.95 2.13
N GLY A 62 -16.00 10.78 1.20
CA GLY A 62 -15.15 11.62 0.38
C GLY A 62 -14.60 10.88 -0.84
N ASP A 63 -13.76 11.58 -1.57
CA ASP A 63 -13.05 11.09 -2.75
C ASP A 63 -11.56 11.01 -2.42
N PRO A 64 -10.96 9.81 -2.31
CA PRO A 64 -9.54 9.65 -2.04
C PRO A 64 -8.63 10.36 -3.06
N THR A 65 -9.11 10.51 -4.32
CA THR A 65 -8.33 11.13 -5.40
C THR A 65 -8.30 12.65 -5.33
N ALA A 66 -9.15 13.26 -4.48
CA ALA A 66 -9.20 14.69 -4.28
C ALA A 66 -8.19 15.21 -3.23
N TYR A 67 -7.39 14.32 -2.64
CA TYR A 67 -6.40 14.72 -1.64
C TYR A 67 -5.25 15.50 -2.28
N GLU A 68 -4.90 16.64 -1.67
CA GLU A 68 -3.75 17.45 -2.09
C GLU A 68 -2.67 17.41 -1.01
N VAL A 69 -1.41 17.22 -1.43
CA VAL A 69 -0.25 17.20 -0.52
C VAL A 69 -0.02 18.58 0.10
N THR A 70 0.12 18.59 1.42
CA THR A 70 0.46 19.77 2.24
C THR A 70 1.66 19.45 3.14
N ASP A 71 2.14 20.42 3.88
CA ASP A 71 3.16 20.25 4.92
C ASP A 71 2.72 19.34 6.10
N LYS A 72 1.43 19.00 6.18
CA LYS A 72 0.85 18.14 7.22
C LYS A 72 0.68 16.70 6.77
N SER A 73 0.81 16.42 5.47
CA SER A 73 0.46 15.11 4.88
C SER A 73 1.16 13.93 5.55
N ALA A 74 2.43 14.05 5.90
CA ALA A 74 3.15 13.00 6.60
C ALA A 74 2.55 12.71 7.99
N GLY A 75 2.25 13.76 8.75
CA GLY A 75 1.60 13.63 10.07
C GLY A 75 0.18 13.06 9.97
N GLU A 76 -0.60 13.47 8.96
CA GLU A 76 -1.94 12.93 8.70
C GLU A 76 -1.88 11.45 8.36
N PHE A 77 -0.92 11.04 7.52
CA PHE A 77 -0.71 9.64 7.19
C PHE A 77 -0.31 8.81 8.42
N ARG A 78 0.61 9.32 9.26
CA ARG A 78 1.01 8.65 10.50
C ARG A 78 -0.16 8.44 11.47
N LEU A 79 -1.06 9.41 11.57
CA LEU A 79 -2.27 9.27 12.38
C LEU A 79 -3.21 8.21 11.80
N ALA A 80 -3.41 8.21 10.48
CA ALA A 80 -4.21 7.19 9.80
C ALA A 80 -3.62 5.78 10.01
N VAL A 81 -2.31 5.60 9.87
CA VAL A 81 -1.62 4.33 10.15
C VAL A 81 -1.92 3.82 11.56
N THR A 82 -1.80 4.67 12.57
CA THR A 82 -2.11 4.32 13.96
C THR A 82 -3.57 3.86 14.12
N SER A 83 -4.49 4.56 13.48
CA SER A 83 -5.92 4.25 13.53
C SER A 83 -6.26 2.95 12.78
N ILE A 84 -5.69 2.73 11.59
CA ILE A 84 -5.87 1.50 10.79
C ILE A 84 -5.42 0.28 11.58
N VAL A 85 -4.21 0.32 12.14
CA VAL A 85 -3.64 -0.80 12.93
C VAL A 85 -4.50 -1.07 14.18
N GLY A 86 -4.90 0.00 14.88
CA GLY A 86 -5.81 -0.09 16.03
C GLY A 86 -7.15 -0.69 15.66
N GLY A 87 -7.77 -0.21 14.59
CA GLY A 87 -9.07 -0.67 14.12
C GLY A 87 -9.09 -2.17 13.78
N TRP A 88 -8.11 -2.66 13.04
CA TRP A 88 -8.02 -4.09 12.74
C TRP A 88 -7.72 -4.94 13.97
N ARG A 89 -6.91 -4.44 14.92
CA ARG A 89 -6.67 -5.12 16.20
C ARG A 89 -7.95 -5.26 17.01
N ASP A 90 -8.74 -4.20 17.11
CA ASP A 90 -9.90 -4.13 18.00
C ASP A 90 -11.14 -4.81 17.41
N HIS A 91 -11.29 -4.78 16.09
CA HIS A 91 -12.51 -5.26 15.41
C HIS A 91 -12.32 -6.55 14.61
N GLY A 92 -11.07 -6.97 14.36
CA GLY A 92 -10.76 -8.18 13.58
C GLY A 92 -11.13 -8.09 12.11
N LYS A 93 -10.81 -9.15 11.36
CA LYS A 93 -10.97 -9.25 9.90
C LYS A 93 -12.19 -10.08 9.47
N ASP A 94 -12.78 -10.86 10.38
CA ASP A 94 -13.87 -11.80 10.11
C ASP A 94 -15.22 -11.07 10.05
N ARG A 95 -15.30 -10.03 9.23
CA ARG A 95 -16.49 -9.19 9.04
C ARG A 95 -16.54 -8.61 7.64
N GLU A 96 -17.70 -8.15 7.23
CA GLU A 96 -17.81 -7.31 6.03
C GLU A 96 -17.44 -5.87 6.35
N VAL A 97 -16.69 -5.25 5.45
CA VAL A 97 -16.27 -3.84 5.52
C VAL A 97 -16.51 -3.17 4.18
N SER A 98 -16.42 -1.85 4.12
CA SER A 98 -16.63 -1.10 2.88
C SER A 98 -15.39 -0.28 2.52
N LEU A 99 -15.06 -0.25 1.21
CA LEU A 99 -14.12 0.70 0.63
C LEU A 99 -14.87 1.67 -0.30
N VAL A 100 -14.29 2.85 -0.51
CA VAL A 100 -14.82 3.81 -1.48
C VAL A 100 -14.88 3.15 -2.87
N GLY A 101 -16.03 3.25 -3.51
CA GLY A 101 -16.25 2.73 -4.86
C GLY A 101 -16.45 1.21 -4.99
N ALA A 102 -16.15 0.43 -3.96
CA ALA A 102 -16.23 -1.04 -4.04
C ALA A 102 -17.41 -1.67 -3.25
N GLY A 103 -18.06 -0.91 -2.36
CA GLY A 103 -19.14 -1.43 -1.51
C GLY A 103 -18.65 -2.41 -0.44
N GLY A 104 -19.49 -3.39 -0.09
CA GLY A 104 -19.18 -4.40 0.93
C GLY A 104 -18.18 -5.44 0.42
N MET A 105 -17.16 -5.72 1.22
CA MET A 105 -16.10 -6.69 0.91
C MET A 105 -15.73 -7.51 2.17
N PRO A 106 -15.22 -8.74 2.02
CA PRO A 106 -14.64 -9.47 3.15
C PRO A 106 -13.50 -8.68 3.80
N GLY A 107 -13.52 -8.52 5.12
CA GLY A 107 -12.49 -7.77 5.85
C GLY A 107 -11.09 -8.33 5.66
N GLN A 108 -10.92 -9.67 5.59
CA GLN A 108 -9.64 -10.28 5.25
C GLN A 108 -9.09 -9.77 3.91
N MET A 109 -9.95 -9.63 2.90
CA MET A 109 -9.53 -9.16 1.57
C MET A 109 -9.06 -7.70 1.63
N VAL A 110 -9.78 -6.83 2.36
CA VAL A 110 -9.40 -5.42 2.51
C VAL A 110 -8.13 -5.28 3.35
N PHE A 111 -7.95 -6.13 4.36
CA PHE A 111 -6.72 -6.19 5.14
C PHE A 111 -5.50 -6.53 4.25
N ASP A 112 -5.62 -7.58 3.43
CA ASP A 112 -4.55 -7.99 2.53
C ASP A 112 -4.30 -6.94 1.42
N MET A 113 -5.36 -6.28 0.91
CA MET A 113 -5.23 -5.14 0.01
C MET A 113 -4.45 -3.98 0.66
N THR A 114 -4.71 -3.69 1.94
CA THR A 114 -3.96 -2.64 2.67
C THR A 114 -2.47 -2.96 2.72
N LEU A 115 -2.09 -4.21 3.02
CA LEU A 115 -0.69 -4.64 3.02
C LEU A 115 -0.04 -4.47 1.64
N MET A 116 -0.70 -4.96 0.59
CA MET A 116 -0.16 -4.90 -0.78
C MET A 116 -0.02 -3.46 -1.29
N GLU A 117 -1.02 -2.63 -1.05
CA GLU A 117 -1.04 -1.22 -1.43
C GLU A 117 0.15 -0.45 -0.86
N TYR A 118 0.31 -0.52 0.47
CA TYR A 118 1.34 0.27 1.12
C TYR A 118 2.74 -0.32 0.99
N LEU A 119 2.89 -1.64 0.83
CA LEU A 119 4.20 -2.22 0.51
C LEU A 119 4.64 -1.86 -0.91
N ALA A 120 3.73 -1.93 -1.90
CA ALA A 120 4.05 -1.59 -3.29
C ALA A 120 4.42 -0.11 -3.44
N HIS A 121 3.60 0.78 -2.90
CA HIS A 121 3.85 2.21 -2.99
C HIS A 121 4.97 2.69 -2.07
N GLY A 122 5.23 2.00 -0.96
CA GLY A 122 6.43 2.23 -0.16
C GLY A 122 7.70 1.86 -0.93
N TRP A 123 7.70 0.75 -1.66
CA TRP A 123 8.79 0.38 -2.56
C TRP A 123 8.97 1.41 -3.69
N ASP A 124 7.88 1.83 -4.34
CA ASP A 124 7.90 2.87 -5.36
C ASP A 124 8.53 4.17 -4.83
N LEU A 125 8.11 4.59 -3.62
CA LEU A 125 8.59 5.81 -2.99
C LEU A 125 10.08 5.75 -2.60
N ALA A 126 10.50 4.64 -1.95
CA ALA A 126 11.89 4.44 -1.58
C ALA A 126 12.81 4.47 -2.82
N THR A 127 12.40 3.80 -3.90
CA THR A 127 13.13 3.76 -5.17
C THR A 127 13.24 5.15 -5.80
N ALA A 128 12.13 5.89 -5.88
CA ALA A 128 12.08 7.22 -6.50
C ALA A 128 12.91 8.25 -5.74
N THR A 129 12.91 8.19 -4.41
CA THR A 129 13.59 9.17 -3.54
C THR A 129 15.02 8.76 -3.19
N GLY A 130 15.43 7.52 -3.48
CA GLY A 130 16.72 6.96 -3.09
C GLY A 130 16.87 6.71 -1.60
N GLN A 131 15.78 6.60 -0.87
CA GLN A 131 15.76 6.19 0.54
C GLN A 131 16.12 4.70 0.66
N ALA A 132 16.71 4.31 1.78
CA ALA A 132 16.97 2.90 2.06
C ALA A 132 15.65 2.11 2.13
N MET A 133 15.62 0.91 1.52
CA MET A 133 14.47 0.02 1.60
C MET A 133 14.30 -0.49 3.04
N PRO A 134 13.20 -0.14 3.75
CA PRO A 134 13.09 -0.44 5.17
C PRO A 134 12.48 -1.82 5.46
N TYR A 135 11.85 -2.45 4.47
CA TYR A 135 11.11 -3.70 4.67
C TYR A 135 12.06 -4.89 4.78
N SER A 136 11.83 -5.73 5.79
CA SER A 136 12.59 -6.96 5.96
C SER A 136 12.25 -8.01 4.89
N GLU A 137 13.15 -8.98 4.68
CA GLU A 137 12.91 -10.11 3.78
C GLU A 137 11.65 -10.89 4.23
N ASP A 138 11.48 -11.11 5.53
CA ASP A 138 10.34 -11.86 6.08
C ASP A 138 9.02 -11.09 5.86
N THR A 139 9.01 -9.78 6.07
CA THR A 139 7.85 -8.92 5.81
C THR A 139 7.44 -8.97 4.33
N ALA A 140 8.40 -8.76 3.45
CA ALA A 140 8.14 -8.76 2.00
C ALA A 140 7.67 -10.14 1.49
N GLN A 141 8.29 -11.23 2.00
CA GLN A 141 7.92 -12.60 1.63
C GLN A 141 6.50 -12.95 2.08
N GLU A 142 6.10 -12.55 3.30
CA GLU A 142 4.75 -12.82 3.80
C GLU A 142 3.68 -12.08 2.97
N VAL A 143 3.92 -10.81 2.62
CA VAL A 143 3.00 -10.06 1.77
C VAL A 143 2.97 -10.62 0.34
N LEU A 144 4.10 -11.05 -0.22
CA LEU A 144 4.15 -11.71 -1.52
C LEU A 144 3.30 -12.99 -1.54
N ILE A 145 3.43 -13.85 -0.53
CA ILE A 145 2.61 -15.08 -0.41
C ILE A 145 1.12 -14.74 -0.42
N ARG A 146 0.70 -13.70 0.31
CA ARG A 146 -0.71 -13.26 0.31
C ARG A 146 -1.17 -12.73 -1.05
N ALA A 147 -0.31 -12.00 -1.73
CA ALA A 147 -0.59 -11.47 -3.07
C ALA A 147 -0.75 -12.61 -4.09
N GLU A 148 0.13 -13.61 -4.08
CA GLU A 148 0.11 -14.76 -4.98
C GLU A 148 -1.11 -15.68 -4.77
N HIS A 149 -1.66 -15.73 -3.55
CA HIS A 149 -2.83 -16.56 -3.21
C HIS A 149 -4.14 -15.76 -3.21
N GLY A 150 -4.07 -14.45 -3.36
CA GLY A 150 -5.21 -13.54 -3.36
C GLY A 150 -5.84 -13.35 -4.76
N PRO A 151 -6.90 -12.54 -4.83
CA PRO A 151 -7.57 -12.23 -6.11
C PRO A 151 -6.66 -11.62 -7.17
N LEU A 152 -5.59 -10.92 -6.75
CA LEU A 152 -4.64 -10.27 -7.66
C LEU A 152 -3.76 -11.26 -8.43
N ALA A 153 -3.72 -12.54 -8.05
CA ALA A 153 -3.08 -13.58 -8.85
C ALA A 153 -3.86 -13.88 -10.14
N ASN A 154 -5.14 -13.44 -10.22
CA ASN A 154 -5.97 -13.72 -11.38
C ASN A 154 -5.69 -12.72 -12.50
N GLU A 155 -5.38 -13.24 -13.70
CA GLU A 155 -5.07 -12.46 -14.91
C GLU A 155 -6.19 -11.48 -15.30
N GLN A 156 -7.45 -11.74 -14.93
CA GLN A 156 -8.57 -10.85 -15.24
C GLN A 156 -8.44 -9.46 -14.62
N TYR A 157 -7.63 -9.28 -13.59
CA TYR A 157 -7.37 -7.98 -12.95
C TYR A 157 -6.07 -7.33 -13.41
N ARG A 158 -5.38 -7.94 -14.41
CA ARG A 158 -4.07 -7.52 -14.90
C ARG A 158 -4.07 -7.19 -16.38
N GLY A 159 -3.34 -6.15 -16.74
CA GLY A 159 -3.21 -5.71 -18.14
C GLY A 159 -3.21 -4.19 -18.26
N SER A 160 -3.07 -3.69 -19.51
CA SER A 160 -2.99 -2.24 -19.78
C SER A 160 -4.25 -1.45 -19.38
N ASP A 161 -5.41 -2.12 -19.38
CA ASP A 161 -6.70 -1.50 -19.06
C ASP A 161 -7.27 -2.01 -17.73
N GLN A 162 -6.42 -2.59 -16.89
CA GLN A 162 -6.78 -3.17 -15.60
C GLN A 162 -6.09 -2.42 -14.46
N PRO A 163 -6.59 -2.55 -13.21
CA PRO A 163 -6.00 -1.87 -12.05
C PRO A 163 -4.53 -2.23 -11.80
N PHE A 164 -4.09 -3.40 -12.29
CA PHE A 164 -2.72 -3.88 -12.10
C PHE A 164 -2.06 -4.22 -13.44
N GLY A 165 -0.82 -3.82 -13.60
CA GLY A 165 0.00 -4.17 -14.75
C GLY A 165 0.25 -5.69 -14.85
N PRO A 166 0.77 -6.17 -16.00
CA PRO A 166 1.21 -7.56 -16.14
C PRO A 166 2.32 -7.86 -15.13
N ILE A 167 2.38 -9.12 -14.66
CA ILE A 167 3.48 -9.58 -13.80
C ILE A 167 4.79 -9.47 -14.58
N VAL A 168 5.83 -8.94 -13.93
CA VAL A 168 7.20 -8.91 -14.42
C VAL A 168 7.97 -10.06 -13.79
N ASP A 169 8.61 -10.90 -14.62
CA ASP A 169 9.42 -12.01 -14.14
C ASP A 169 10.67 -11.52 -13.41
N VAL A 170 10.79 -11.92 -12.15
CA VAL A 170 11.96 -11.63 -11.32
C VAL A 170 12.57 -12.96 -10.85
N PRO A 171 13.90 -13.14 -10.89
CA PRO A 171 14.53 -14.38 -10.46
C PRO A 171 14.14 -14.77 -9.03
N LEU A 172 13.90 -16.06 -8.78
CA LEU A 172 13.59 -16.57 -7.44
C LEU A 172 14.69 -16.32 -6.40
N SER A 173 15.92 -16.07 -6.86
CA SER A 173 17.06 -15.71 -6.01
C SER A 173 17.11 -14.22 -5.64
N ALA A 174 16.26 -13.39 -6.22
CA ALA A 174 16.16 -11.97 -5.86
C ALA A 174 15.49 -11.79 -4.49
N PRO A 175 15.75 -10.68 -3.80
CA PRO A 175 15.05 -10.33 -2.56
C PRO A 175 13.53 -10.40 -2.71
N ALA A 176 12.82 -10.79 -1.65
CA ALA A 176 11.37 -10.91 -1.68
C ALA A 176 10.67 -9.61 -2.06
N ILE A 177 11.22 -8.47 -1.67
CA ILE A 177 10.66 -7.16 -2.02
C ILE A 177 10.73 -6.87 -3.53
N GLU A 178 11.78 -7.30 -4.23
CA GLU A 178 11.89 -7.17 -5.68
C GLU A 178 10.93 -8.15 -6.39
N ARG A 179 10.83 -9.38 -5.90
CA ARG A 179 9.86 -10.36 -6.42
C ARG A 179 8.42 -9.87 -6.22
N PHE A 180 8.13 -9.24 -5.07
CA PHE A 180 6.84 -8.61 -4.82
C PHE A 180 6.60 -7.43 -5.77
N ALA A 181 7.58 -6.55 -5.97
CA ALA A 181 7.49 -5.45 -6.92
C ALA A 181 7.22 -5.96 -8.35
N GLY A 182 7.93 -7.01 -8.80
CA GLY A 182 7.66 -7.66 -10.08
C GLY A 182 6.25 -8.25 -10.16
N PHE A 183 5.79 -8.93 -9.10
CA PHE A 183 4.41 -9.43 -9.02
C PHE A 183 3.39 -8.27 -9.13
N MET A 184 3.68 -7.12 -8.57
CA MET A 184 2.84 -5.91 -8.67
C MET A 184 3.03 -5.13 -9.99
N GLY A 185 3.76 -5.69 -10.96
CA GLY A 185 3.92 -5.11 -12.31
C GLY A 185 5.04 -4.07 -12.44
N ARG A 186 5.91 -3.95 -11.45
CA ARG A 186 7.09 -3.08 -11.48
C ARG A 186 8.28 -3.81 -12.06
N ASN A 187 9.23 -3.05 -12.59
CA ASN A 187 10.50 -3.59 -13.09
C ASN A 187 11.63 -3.19 -12.11
N PRO A 188 11.93 -4.06 -11.10
CA PRO A 188 12.91 -3.77 -10.04
C PRO A 188 14.37 -3.79 -10.54
#